data_3f0366e3d0f68059ee6d7c7ca5aff2ab
#
_entry.id   3f0366e3d0f68059ee6d7c7ca5aff2ab
#
_cell.length_a   1.000
_cell.length_b   1.000
_cell.length_c   1.000
_cell.angle_alpha   90.00
_cell.angle_beta   90.00
_cell.angle_gamma   90.00
#
_symmetry.space_group_name_H-M   'P 1'
#
loop_
_entity.id
_entity.type
_entity.pdbx_description
1 polymer ?
#
loop_
_entity_poly.entity_id
_entity_poly.type
_entity_poly.pdbx_seq_one_letter_code
_entity_poly.pdbx_strand_id
1 'polypeptide(L)'
;MSIEQKFAPTITNEQTASLPAIRFEGEVQIVDTEQGLIEACDYLSQHSVIGFDTETRPSFKAGVTNRVALIQLSTSDRCYLIRLCRMRFGRELQRLLENPNVIKVGADVAGDIRSLNQLRHLRAAGFIDLQTIAPQWGIEEKSLRKLSAIVLGKRVSKAQRLSNWEAAQFTEQQISYAATDAWVCLEILSALESTPKVNPAPVQEVEKRVEPKKKPRRSAPKKTAPKQDKPSEPKPSNEAKEKARRRPFRRRKPLNKKQNTEIK
;
A
#
# COMPACT_ATOMS: atom_id res chain seq x y z
N MET A 1 -16.33 -22.88 -32.56
CA MET A 1 -16.58 -23.63 -31.31
C MET A 1 -16.73 -22.62 -30.21
N SER A 2 -17.85 -22.61 -29.49
CA SER A 2 -18.03 -21.75 -28.31
C SER A 2 -17.08 -22.26 -27.20
N ILE A 3 -16.21 -21.41 -26.67
CA ILE A 3 -15.39 -21.77 -25.49
C ILE A 3 -16.34 -21.83 -24.31
N GLU A 4 -16.46 -23.01 -23.70
CA GLU A 4 -17.31 -23.20 -22.52
C GLU A 4 -16.71 -22.40 -21.36
N GLN A 5 -17.52 -21.55 -20.73
CA GLN A 5 -17.11 -20.73 -19.61
C GLN A 5 -16.91 -21.60 -18.36
N LYS A 6 -15.68 -21.77 -17.92
CA LYS A 6 -15.33 -22.61 -16.76
C LYS A 6 -15.69 -21.96 -15.42
N PHE A 7 -15.57 -20.62 -15.31
CA PHE A 7 -15.80 -19.90 -14.06
C PHE A 7 -17.15 -19.19 -14.06
N ALA A 8 -17.82 -19.18 -12.91
CA ALA A 8 -19.04 -18.39 -12.73
C ALA A 8 -18.71 -16.88 -12.78
N PRO A 9 -19.56 -16.03 -13.38
CA PRO A 9 -19.31 -14.59 -13.43
C PRO A 9 -19.35 -13.94 -12.04
N THR A 10 -20.23 -14.43 -11.17
CA THR A 10 -20.44 -13.92 -9.81
C THR A 10 -20.64 -15.04 -8.81
N ILE A 11 -20.51 -14.73 -7.51
CA ILE A 11 -20.78 -15.63 -6.39
C ILE A 11 -21.40 -14.86 -5.23
N THR A 12 -22.39 -15.44 -4.54
CA THR A 12 -22.99 -14.79 -3.36
C THR A 12 -22.11 -14.89 -2.13
N ASN A 13 -22.42 -14.09 -1.10
CA ASN A 13 -21.69 -14.15 0.16
C ASN A 13 -21.96 -15.46 0.92
N GLU A 14 -23.17 -16.00 0.83
CA GLU A 14 -23.60 -17.27 1.43
C GLU A 14 -22.85 -18.44 0.79
N GLN A 15 -22.81 -18.48 -0.54
CA GLN A 15 -22.04 -19.48 -1.30
C GLN A 15 -20.54 -19.40 -0.94
N THR A 16 -19.98 -18.19 -0.90
CA THR A 16 -18.57 -18.00 -0.50
C THR A 16 -18.32 -18.48 0.94
N ALA A 17 -19.27 -18.23 1.86
CA ALA A 17 -19.10 -18.61 3.27
C ALA A 17 -19.15 -20.14 3.48
N SER A 18 -19.88 -20.88 2.63
CA SER A 18 -19.98 -22.36 2.71
C SER A 18 -18.73 -23.09 2.18
N LEU A 19 -17.85 -22.40 1.44
CA LEU A 19 -16.64 -23.01 0.90
C LEU A 19 -15.61 -23.33 1.98
N PRO A 20 -14.75 -24.35 1.77
CA PRO A 20 -13.64 -24.63 2.65
C PRO A 20 -12.68 -23.44 2.70
N ALA A 21 -12.10 -23.21 3.88
CA ALA A 21 -11.10 -22.17 4.03
C ALA A 21 -9.80 -22.57 3.33
N ILE A 22 -9.09 -21.57 2.80
CA ILE A 22 -7.73 -21.71 2.30
C ILE A 22 -6.80 -20.88 3.17
N ARG A 23 -5.60 -21.39 3.40
CA ARG A 23 -4.52 -20.67 4.06
C ARG A 23 -3.17 -21.09 3.49
N PHE A 24 -2.20 -20.22 3.61
CA PHE A 24 -0.81 -20.50 3.30
C PHE A 24 -0.23 -21.45 4.35
N GLU A 25 0.46 -22.49 3.88
CA GLU A 25 1.04 -23.53 4.75
C GLU A 25 2.59 -23.56 4.66
N GLY A 26 3.18 -22.66 3.84
CA GLY A 26 4.62 -22.56 3.68
C GLY A 26 5.30 -21.77 4.81
N GLU A 27 6.59 -21.51 4.62
CA GLU A 27 7.39 -20.73 5.56
C GLU A 27 7.01 -19.25 5.53
N VAL A 28 6.78 -18.64 6.70
CA VAL A 28 6.54 -17.19 6.81
C VAL A 28 7.66 -16.53 7.58
N GLN A 29 8.29 -15.55 6.95
CA GLN A 29 9.38 -14.78 7.55
C GLN A 29 8.94 -13.33 7.76
N ILE A 30 9.03 -12.85 9.02
CA ILE A 30 8.79 -11.45 9.37
C ILE A 30 10.10 -10.68 9.16
N VAL A 31 10.04 -9.60 8.37
CA VAL A 31 11.19 -8.79 8.00
C VAL A 31 11.02 -7.40 8.62
N ASP A 32 11.87 -7.08 9.60
CA ASP A 32 11.89 -5.79 10.33
C ASP A 32 13.31 -5.22 10.48
N THR A 33 14.29 -5.79 9.75
CA THR A 33 15.68 -5.35 9.69
C THR A 33 16.12 -5.10 8.24
N GLU A 34 17.10 -4.21 8.04
CA GLU A 34 17.65 -3.93 6.70
C GLU A 34 18.32 -5.17 6.09
N GLN A 35 19.03 -5.97 6.90
CA GLN A 35 19.66 -7.19 6.43
C GLN A 35 18.62 -8.21 5.97
N GLY A 36 17.58 -8.46 6.77
CA GLY A 36 16.49 -9.35 6.38
C GLY A 36 15.75 -8.89 5.13
N LEU A 37 15.66 -7.56 4.90
CA LEU A 37 15.09 -7.00 3.67
C LEU A 37 15.96 -7.32 2.44
N ILE A 38 17.28 -7.21 2.55
CA ILE A 38 18.21 -7.55 1.46
C ILE A 38 18.03 -9.04 1.11
N GLU A 39 18.09 -9.92 2.10
CA GLU A 39 17.95 -11.37 1.93
C GLU A 39 16.60 -11.74 1.28
N ALA A 40 15.51 -11.13 1.76
CA ALA A 40 14.18 -11.34 1.20
C ALA A 40 14.10 -10.88 -0.27
N CYS A 41 14.62 -9.69 -0.59
CA CYS A 41 14.61 -9.17 -1.95
C CYS A 41 15.49 -9.98 -2.90
N ASP A 42 16.65 -10.44 -2.43
CA ASP A 42 17.56 -11.29 -3.22
C ASP A 42 16.89 -12.64 -3.55
N TYR A 43 16.24 -13.26 -2.57
CA TYR A 43 15.48 -14.50 -2.80
C TYR A 43 14.32 -14.27 -3.78
N LEU A 44 13.47 -13.27 -3.54
CA LEU A 44 12.30 -12.98 -4.36
C LEU A 44 12.66 -12.58 -5.81
N SER A 45 13.81 -11.95 -6.01
CA SER A 45 14.30 -11.55 -7.34
C SER A 45 14.67 -12.75 -8.24
N GLN A 46 14.82 -13.95 -7.68
CA GLN A 46 15.10 -15.17 -8.42
C GLN A 46 13.83 -15.81 -9.02
N HIS A 47 12.65 -15.29 -8.67
CA HIS A 47 11.37 -15.83 -9.10
C HIS A 47 10.75 -14.92 -10.17
N SER A 48 10.20 -15.54 -11.22
CA SER A 48 9.54 -14.80 -12.31
C SER A 48 8.19 -14.21 -11.90
N VAL A 49 7.49 -14.83 -10.95
CA VAL A 49 6.18 -14.39 -10.46
C VAL A 49 6.14 -14.54 -8.94
N ILE A 50 5.67 -13.49 -8.25
CA ILE A 50 5.47 -13.47 -6.80
C ILE A 50 4.10 -12.88 -6.47
N GLY A 51 3.48 -13.34 -5.38
CA GLY A 51 2.27 -12.76 -4.82
C GLY A 51 2.57 -11.44 -4.11
N PHE A 52 1.62 -10.53 -4.15
CA PHE A 52 1.76 -9.19 -3.58
C PHE A 52 0.46 -8.74 -2.93
N ASP A 53 0.59 -8.16 -1.73
CA ASP A 53 -0.48 -7.44 -1.05
C ASP A 53 0.09 -6.38 -0.11
N THR A 54 -0.73 -5.46 0.42
CA THR A 54 -0.33 -4.47 1.43
C THR A 54 -1.38 -4.31 2.51
N GLU A 55 -0.91 -3.99 3.73
CA GLU A 55 -1.79 -3.71 4.85
C GLU A 55 -1.48 -2.36 5.49
N THR A 56 -2.55 -1.66 5.89
CA THR A 56 -2.49 -0.41 6.65
C THR A 56 -3.21 -0.57 7.98
N ARG A 57 -2.73 0.10 9.02
CA ARG A 57 -3.51 0.22 10.24
C ARG A 57 -4.84 0.91 9.93
N PRO A 58 -6.00 0.36 10.34
CA PRO A 58 -7.29 0.99 10.08
C PRO A 58 -7.39 2.36 10.77
N SER A 59 -8.04 3.32 10.09
CA SER A 59 -8.41 4.61 10.66
C SER A 59 -9.93 4.65 10.85
N PHE A 60 -10.35 5.00 12.06
CA PHE A 60 -11.77 5.21 12.39
C PHE A 60 -12.15 6.70 12.40
N LYS A 61 -11.22 7.59 12.00
CA LYS A 61 -11.46 9.03 11.85
C LYS A 61 -11.67 9.37 10.38
N ALA A 62 -12.75 10.07 10.09
CA ALA A 62 -13.04 10.54 8.73
C ALA A 62 -11.89 11.40 8.19
N GLY A 63 -11.50 11.18 6.93
CA GLY A 63 -10.43 11.93 6.25
C GLY A 63 -9.00 11.59 6.70
N VAL A 64 -8.81 10.63 7.62
CA VAL A 64 -7.48 10.18 8.04
C VAL A 64 -7.16 8.85 7.38
N THR A 65 -6.09 8.83 6.59
CA THR A 65 -5.52 7.61 5.99
C THR A 65 -4.17 7.32 6.63
N ASN A 66 -3.98 6.11 7.16
CA ASN A 66 -2.69 5.67 7.66
C ASN A 66 -1.78 5.25 6.50
N ARG A 67 -0.47 5.26 6.74
CA ARG A 67 0.51 4.77 5.77
C ARG A 67 0.51 3.25 5.73
N VAL A 68 1.01 2.68 4.63
CA VAL A 68 1.26 1.23 4.54
C VAL A 68 2.20 0.82 5.66
N ALA A 69 1.76 -0.14 6.46
CA ALA A 69 2.50 -0.68 7.60
C ALA A 69 3.22 -1.98 7.25
N LEU A 70 2.68 -2.75 6.31
CA LEU A 70 3.15 -4.07 5.93
C LEU A 70 3.06 -4.25 4.41
N ILE A 71 4.09 -4.85 3.81
CA ILE A 71 4.04 -5.44 2.47
C ILE A 71 4.17 -6.96 2.63
N GLN A 72 3.34 -7.69 1.92
CA GLN A 72 3.42 -9.14 1.80
C GLN A 72 3.92 -9.50 0.41
N LEU A 73 4.99 -10.30 0.35
CA LEU A 73 5.53 -10.85 -0.90
C LEU A 73 5.68 -12.36 -0.75
N SER A 74 5.07 -13.14 -1.64
CA SER A 74 5.01 -14.59 -1.52
C SER A 74 5.49 -15.30 -2.77
N THR A 75 6.22 -16.38 -2.58
CA THR A 75 6.39 -17.46 -3.55
C THR A 75 5.38 -18.58 -3.25
N SER A 76 5.46 -19.70 -3.95
CA SER A 76 4.60 -20.86 -3.69
C SER A 76 4.76 -21.48 -2.30
N ASP A 77 5.95 -21.36 -1.70
CA ASP A 77 6.38 -22.05 -0.49
C ASP A 77 6.90 -21.13 0.61
N ARG A 78 7.15 -19.83 0.32
CA ARG A 78 7.67 -18.87 1.28
C ARG A 78 7.00 -17.51 1.16
N CYS A 79 6.67 -16.89 2.29
CA CYS A 79 6.09 -15.54 2.34
C CYS A 79 6.92 -14.62 3.26
N TYR A 80 7.20 -13.42 2.77
CA TYR A 80 7.90 -12.36 3.50
C TYR A 80 6.91 -11.27 3.92
N LEU A 81 6.83 -11.03 5.23
CA LEU A 81 6.02 -9.98 5.84
C LEU A 81 6.92 -8.79 6.20
N ILE A 82 7.07 -7.84 5.26
CA ILE A 82 8.00 -6.71 5.36
C ILE A 82 7.34 -5.55 6.11
N ARG A 83 7.82 -5.25 7.31
CA ARG A 83 7.21 -4.28 8.24
C ARG A 83 7.71 -2.86 8.00
N LEU A 84 7.08 -2.11 7.11
CA LEU A 84 7.46 -0.73 6.77
C LEU A 84 7.27 0.27 7.92
N CYS A 85 6.48 -0.07 8.93
CA CYS A 85 6.34 0.70 10.16
C CYS A 85 7.55 0.55 11.12
N ARG A 86 8.45 -0.43 10.88
CA ARG A 86 9.63 -0.72 11.71
C ARG A 86 10.96 -0.37 11.04
N MET A 87 10.97 -0.22 9.73
CA MET A 87 12.17 -0.01 8.94
C MET A 87 11.94 1.01 7.83
N ARG A 88 13.02 1.50 7.25
CA ARG A 88 12.92 2.38 6.08
C ARG A 88 12.54 1.57 4.84
N PHE A 89 11.82 2.21 3.93
CA PHE A 89 11.60 1.67 2.60
C PHE A 89 12.95 1.62 1.85
N GLY A 90 13.62 0.45 1.87
CA GLY A 90 14.97 0.24 1.35
C GLY A 90 15.05 0.35 -0.20
N ARG A 91 16.28 0.49 -0.70
CA ARG A 91 16.53 0.52 -2.15
C ARG A 91 16.28 -0.85 -2.81
N GLU A 92 16.53 -1.92 -2.08
CA GLU A 92 16.38 -3.30 -2.52
C GLU A 92 14.91 -3.58 -2.81
N LEU A 93 14.02 -3.21 -1.89
CA LEU A 93 12.57 -3.29 -2.08
C LEU A 93 12.12 -2.43 -3.28
N GLN A 94 12.65 -1.21 -3.39
CA GLN A 94 12.34 -0.36 -4.53
C GLN A 94 12.75 -1.03 -5.85
N ARG A 95 13.96 -1.59 -5.95
CA ARG A 95 14.45 -2.28 -7.14
C ARG A 95 13.56 -3.47 -7.49
N LEU A 96 13.15 -4.26 -6.50
CA LEU A 96 12.25 -5.40 -6.70
C LEU A 96 10.88 -4.95 -7.24
N LEU A 97 10.29 -3.90 -6.66
CA LEU A 97 8.98 -3.39 -7.09
C LEU A 97 9.03 -2.65 -8.44
N GLU A 98 10.19 -2.15 -8.84
CA GLU A 98 10.43 -1.50 -10.14
C GLU A 98 10.95 -2.48 -11.21
N ASN A 99 11.22 -3.74 -10.86
CA ASN A 99 11.75 -4.73 -11.78
C ASN A 99 10.63 -5.32 -12.67
N PRO A 100 10.62 -5.07 -14.00
CA PRO A 100 9.60 -5.63 -14.89
C PRO A 100 9.74 -7.15 -15.11
N ASN A 101 10.92 -7.73 -14.83
CA ASN A 101 11.16 -9.16 -15.02
C ASN A 101 10.64 -10.03 -13.87
N VAL A 102 10.30 -9.43 -12.73
CA VAL A 102 9.63 -10.10 -11.61
C VAL A 102 8.20 -9.62 -11.60
N ILE A 103 7.27 -10.48 -11.94
CA ILE A 103 5.83 -10.16 -11.92
C ILE A 103 5.33 -10.19 -10.48
N LYS A 104 4.68 -9.13 -10.05
CA LYS A 104 3.97 -9.02 -8.76
C LYS A 104 2.49 -9.10 -9.02
N VAL A 105 1.83 -10.16 -8.56
CA VAL A 105 0.38 -10.37 -8.74
C VAL A 105 -0.37 -10.07 -7.46
N GLY A 106 -1.40 -9.23 -7.55
CA GLY A 106 -2.22 -8.82 -6.41
C GLY A 106 -3.67 -8.52 -6.80
N ALA A 107 -4.45 -8.02 -5.86
CA ALA A 107 -5.81 -7.55 -6.07
C ALA A 107 -5.96 -6.11 -5.53
N ASP A 108 -6.42 -5.16 -6.36
CA ASP A 108 -6.39 -3.70 -6.14
C ASP A 108 -4.96 -3.10 -6.13
N VAL A 109 -4.09 -3.65 -6.95
CA VAL A 109 -2.67 -3.23 -7.06
C VAL A 109 -2.51 -1.72 -7.27
N ALA A 110 -3.41 -1.09 -8.01
CA ALA A 110 -3.36 0.36 -8.24
C ALA A 110 -3.58 1.17 -6.95
N GLY A 111 -4.40 0.66 -6.01
CA GLY A 111 -4.59 1.22 -4.67
C GLY A 111 -3.33 1.12 -3.83
N ASP A 112 -2.71 -0.05 -3.83
CA ASP A 112 -1.49 -0.33 -3.09
C ASP A 112 -0.31 0.52 -3.56
N ILE A 113 -0.10 0.60 -4.89
CA ILE A 113 0.97 1.43 -5.48
C ILE A 113 0.76 2.91 -5.13
N ARG A 114 -0.49 3.42 -5.14
CA ARG A 114 -0.77 4.81 -4.70
C ARG A 114 -0.39 5.02 -3.24
N SER A 115 -0.68 4.05 -2.38
CA SER A 115 -0.36 4.11 -0.95
C SER A 115 1.15 4.01 -0.70
N LEU A 116 1.85 3.14 -1.40
CA LEU A 116 3.31 3.01 -1.35
C LEU A 116 4.02 4.27 -1.86
N ASN A 117 3.48 4.95 -2.88
CA ASN A 117 4.02 6.21 -3.38
C ASN A 117 3.96 7.36 -2.36
N GLN A 118 3.15 7.25 -1.30
CA GLN A 118 3.17 8.19 -0.18
C GLN A 118 4.40 8.01 0.72
N LEU A 119 5.01 6.81 0.71
CA LEU A 119 6.23 6.50 1.46
C LEU A 119 7.48 6.80 0.64
N ARG A 120 7.48 6.38 -0.64
CA ARG A 120 8.59 6.54 -1.57
C ARG A 120 8.07 6.57 -3.00
N HIS A 121 8.58 7.49 -3.80
CA HIS A 121 8.24 7.53 -5.23
C HIS A 121 8.74 6.26 -5.94
N LEU A 122 7.80 5.48 -6.48
CA LEU A 122 8.03 4.24 -7.20
C LEU A 122 7.68 4.38 -8.68
N ARG A 123 8.52 3.83 -9.53
CA ARG A 123 8.22 3.55 -10.94
C ARG A 123 7.80 2.09 -11.06
N ALA A 124 6.68 1.75 -10.38
CA ALA A 124 6.19 0.38 -10.30
C ALA A 124 6.08 -0.25 -11.69
N ALA A 125 6.67 -1.45 -11.87
CA ALA A 125 6.68 -2.19 -13.11
C ALA A 125 6.50 -3.69 -12.86
N GLY A 126 6.00 -4.45 -13.83
CA GLY A 126 5.78 -5.89 -13.69
C GLY A 126 4.67 -6.22 -12.70
N PHE A 127 3.58 -5.45 -12.64
CA PHE A 127 2.43 -5.76 -11.80
C PHE A 127 1.24 -6.29 -12.61
N ILE A 128 0.60 -7.31 -12.07
CA ILE A 128 -0.68 -7.86 -12.56
C ILE A 128 -1.73 -7.65 -11.48
N ASP A 129 -2.83 -6.99 -11.85
CA ASP A 129 -4.00 -6.83 -10.99
C ASP A 129 -5.07 -7.85 -11.40
N LEU A 130 -5.36 -8.81 -10.51
CA LEU A 130 -6.36 -9.85 -10.73
C LEU A 130 -7.75 -9.26 -11.02
N GLN A 131 -8.09 -8.10 -10.44
CA GLN A 131 -9.36 -7.42 -10.72
C GLN A 131 -9.46 -6.95 -12.17
N THR A 132 -8.32 -6.63 -12.78
CA THR A 132 -8.24 -6.15 -14.17
C THR A 132 -8.26 -7.30 -15.16
N ILE A 133 -7.62 -8.42 -14.84
CA ILE A 133 -7.51 -9.55 -15.80
C ILE A 133 -8.65 -10.54 -15.71
N ALA A 134 -9.29 -10.74 -14.55
CA ALA A 134 -10.36 -11.72 -14.31
C ALA A 134 -11.52 -11.65 -15.34
N PRO A 135 -11.93 -10.48 -15.86
CA PRO A 135 -12.93 -10.39 -16.91
C PRO A 135 -12.58 -11.15 -18.20
N GLN A 136 -11.31 -11.44 -18.47
CA GLN A 136 -10.90 -12.25 -19.63
C GLN A 136 -11.40 -13.70 -19.54
N TRP A 137 -11.73 -14.17 -18.33
CA TRP A 137 -12.33 -15.48 -18.06
C TRP A 137 -13.82 -15.39 -17.71
N GLY A 138 -14.46 -14.23 -17.99
CA GLY A 138 -15.89 -14.01 -17.74
C GLY A 138 -16.24 -13.75 -16.28
N ILE A 139 -15.26 -13.45 -15.40
CA ILE A 139 -15.47 -13.17 -13.98
C ILE A 139 -15.69 -11.67 -13.78
N GLU A 140 -16.82 -11.30 -13.16
CA GLU A 140 -17.20 -9.90 -12.90
C GLU A 140 -16.80 -9.43 -11.47
N GLU A 141 -16.48 -10.38 -10.59
CA GLU A 141 -16.12 -10.10 -9.19
C GLU A 141 -14.71 -9.53 -9.08
N LYS A 142 -14.55 -8.62 -8.11
CA LYS A 142 -13.28 -7.89 -7.92
C LYS A 142 -12.58 -8.23 -6.60
N SER A 143 -13.33 -8.57 -5.53
CA SER A 143 -12.67 -8.83 -4.23
C SER A 143 -11.88 -10.13 -4.27
N LEU A 144 -10.66 -10.12 -3.68
CA LEU A 144 -9.79 -11.30 -3.57
C LEU A 144 -10.56 -12.52 -3.03
N ARG A 145 -11.40 -12.31 -2.01
CA ARG A 145 -12.22 -13.38 -1.42
C ARG A 145 -13.15 -14.04 -2.43
N LYS A 146 -13.82 -13.26 -3.30
CA LYS A 146 -14.73 -13.79 -4.30
C LYS A 146 -13.97 -14.38 -5.49
N LEU A 147 -12.85 -13.80 -5.88
CA LEU A 147 -11.97 -14.38 -6.90
C LEU A 147 -11.45 -15.74 -6.45
N SER A 148 -10.97 -15.88 -5.21
CA SER A 148 -10.56 -17.17 -4.64
C SER A 148 -11.72 -18.16 -4.62
N ALA A 149 -12.92 -17.72 -4.24
CA ALA A 149 -14.11 -18.58 -4.20
C ALA A 149 -14.50 -19.11 -5.59
N ILE A 150 -14.47 -18.25 -6.63
CA ILE A 150 -14.85 -18.62 -8.00
C ILE A 150 -13.76 -19.48 -8.65
N VAL A 151 -12.50 -19.09 -8.52
CA VAL A 151 -11.39 -19.71 -9.26
C VAL A 151 -10.87 -20.96 -8.58
N LEU A 152 -10.74 -20.93 -7.25
CA LEU A 152 -10.16 -22.03 -6.47
C LEU A 152 -11.19 -22.87 -5.71
N GLY A 153 -12.46 -22.46 -5.69
CA GLY A 153 -13.48 -23.14 -4.88
C GLY A 153 -13.22 -23.05 -3.37
N LYS A 154 -12.44 -22.06 -2.91
CA LYS A 154 -12.01 -21.90 -1.52
C LYS A 154 -12.19 -20.45 -1.06
N ARG A 155 -12.46 -20.25 0.23
CA ARG A 155 -12.64 -18.92 0.81
C ARG A 155 -11.43 -18.44 1.57
N VAL A 156 -11.03 -17.20 1.33
CA VAL A 156 -10.05 -16.46 2.14
C VAL A 156 -10.75 -15.83 3.35
N SER A 157 -10.07 -15.81 4.50
CA SER A 157 -10.56 -15.17 5.72
C SER A 157 -10.62 -13.64 5.54
N LYS A 158 -11.52 -12.97 6.27
CA LYS A 158 -11.56 -11.51 6.43
C LYS A 158 -11.25 -11.06 7.86
N ALA A 159 -10.92 -12.00 8.75
CA ALA A 159 -10.91 -11.78 10.19
C ALA A 159 -9.91 -10.71 10.62
N GLN A 160 -8.78 -10.56 9.91
CA GLN A 160 -7.70 -9.66 10.28
C GLN A 160 -7.64 -8.36 9.47
N ARG A 161 -8.56 -8.13 8.54
CA ARG A 161 -8.57 -6.93 7.68
C ARG A 161 -8.52 -5.61 8.45
N LEU A 162 -9.09 -5.55 9.66
CA LEU A 162 -9.10 -4.37 10.52
C LEU A 162 -8.15 -4.50 11.71
N SER A 163 -7.12 -5.32 11.58
CA SER A 163 -6.10 -5.51 12.61
C SER A 163 -5.15 -4.32 12.74
N ASN A 164 -4.49 -4.23 13.88
CA ASN A 164 -3.40 -3.28 14.08
C ASN A 164 -2.10 -3.79 13.45
N TRP A 165 -1.87 -3.44 12.18
CA TRP A 165 -0.68 -3.83 11.43
C TRP A 165 0.61 -3.09 11.86
N GLU A 166 0.52 -2.16 12.81
CA GLU A 166 1.66 -1.51 13.48
C GLU A 166 1.97 -2.11 14.86
N ALA A 167 1.28 -3.20 15.26
CA ALA A 167 1.50 -3.87 16.55
C ALA A 167 2.97 -4.24 16.77
N ALA A 168 3.43 -4.31 18.02
CA ALA A 168 4.81 -4.70 18.32
C ALA A 168 5.13 -6.11 17.82
N GLN A 169 4.20 -7.03 17.99
CA GLN A 169 4.25 -8.41 17.52
C GLN A 169 2.94 -8.75 16.82
N PHE A 170 3.01 -9.58 15.79
CA PHE A 170 1.82 -10.11 15.14
C PHE A 170 1.37 -11.40 15.83
N THR A 171 0.06 -11.61 15.87
CA THR A 171 -0.52 -12.89 16.26
C THR A 171 -0.36 -13.90 15.11
N GLU A 172 -0.45 -15.20 15.41
CA GLU A 172 -0.46 -16.25 14.40
C GLU A 172 -1.56 -16.06 13.36
N GLN A 173 -2.73 -15.55 13.80
CA GLN A 173 -3.85 -15.25 12.92
C GLN A 173 -3.53 -14.10 11.94
N GLN A 174 -2.82 -13.06 12.39
CA GLN A 174 -2.38 -11.97 11.52
C GLN A 174 -1.34 -12.47 10.52
N ILE A 175 -0.37 -13.26 10.97
CA ILE A 175 0.68 -13.85 10.12
C ILE A 175 0.04 -14.72 9.04
N SER A 176 -0.82 -15.67 9.44
CA SER A 176 -1.51 -16.56 8.52
C SER A 176 -2.40 -15.80 7.53
N TYR A 177 -3.12 -14.77 7.99
CA TYR A 177 -3.96 -13.92 7.13
C TYR A 177 -3.11 -13.20 6.07
N ALA A 178 -2.08 -12.46 6.49
CA ALA A 178 -1.25 -11.66 5.59
C ALA A 178 -0.49 -12.52 4.56
N ALA A 179 0.04 -13.66 4.99
CA ALA A 179 0.71 -14.60 4.09
C ALA A 179 -0.26 -15.20 3.07
N THR A 180 -1.50 -15.51 3.50
CA THR A 180 -2.52 -16.08 2.61
C THR A 180 -2.96 -15.09 1.55
N ASP A 181 -3.16 -13.82 1.89
CA ASP A 181 -3.66 -12.81 0.94
C ASP A 181 -2.68 -12.58 -0.22
N ALA A 182 -1.36 -12.53 0.04
CA ALA A 182 -0.37 -12.46 -1.02
C ALA A 182 -0.27 -13.77 -1.82
N TRP A 183 -0.16 -14.91 -1.13
CA TRP A 183 0.03 -16.21 -1.79
C TRP A 183 -1.16 -16.63 -2.64
N VAL A 184 -2.38 -16.41 -2.19
CA VAL A 184 -3.57 -16.81 -2.94
C VAL A 184 -3.70 -16.08 -4.28
N CYS A 185 -3.06 -14.91 -4.43
CA CYS A 185 -2.99 -14.22 -5.71
C CYS A 185 -2.20 -15.03 -6.75
N LEU A 186 -1.12 -15.72 -6.34
CA LEU A 186 -0.37 -16.65 -7.20
C LEU A 186 -1.24 -17.83 -7.63
N GLU A 187 -1.95 -18.44 -6.69
CA GLU A 187 -2.80 -19.60 -6.95
C GLU A 187 -3.92 -19.24 -7.93
N ILE A 188 -4.54 -18.08 -7.75
CA ILE A 188 -5.58 -17.57 -8.65
C ILE A 188 -4.98 -17.34 -10.05
N LEU A 189 -3.84 -16.65 -10.17
CA LEU A 189 -3.22 -16.41 -11.47
C LEU A 189 -2.89 -17.73 -12.18
N SER A 190 -2.26 -18.67 -11.49
CA SER A 190 -1.91 -20.00 -12.03
C SER A 190 -3.14 -20.75 -12.54
N ALA A 191 -4.24 -20.75 -11.77
CA ALA A 191 -5.48 -21.40 -12.18
C ALA A 191 -6.16 -20.70 -13.36
N LEU A 192 -6.10 -19.36 -13.42
CA LEU A 192 -6.59 -18.60 -14.57
C LEU A 192 -5.78 -18.89 -15.83
N GLU A 193 -4.45 -18.85 -15.75
CA GLU A 193 -3.55 -19.10 -16.89
C GLU A 193 -3.68 -20.53 -17.43
N SER A 194 -4.01 -21.49 -16.57
CA SER A 194 -4.29 -22.88 -16.95
C SER A 194 -5.65 -23.08 -17.65
N THR A 195 -6.45 -22.03 -17.76
CA THR A 195 -7.81 -22.09 -18.29
C THR A 195 -7.94 -21.20 -19.53
N PRO A 196 -8.58 -21.67 -20.63
CA PRO A 196 -8.81 -20.85 -21.80
C PRO A 196 -9.62 -19.58 -21.48
N LYS A 197 -9.21 -18.45 -22.06
CA LYS A 197 -9.92 -17.17 -21.92
C LYS A 197 -11.20 -17.16 -22.76
N VAL A 198 -12.28 -16.71 -22.16
CA VAL A 198 -13.59 -16.57 -22.85
C VAL A 198 -13.61 -15.28 -23.69
N ASN A 199 -13.00 -14.21 -23.16
CA ASN A 199 -12.89 -12.90 -23.79
C ASN A 199 -11.41 -12.51 -23.92
N PRO A 200 -10.70 -12.91 -24.99
CA PRO A 200 -9.30 -12.56 -25.16
C PRO A 200 -9.15 -11.10 -25.64
N ALA A 201 -9.68 -10.14 -24.89
CA ALA A 201 -9.36 -8.74 -25.16
C ALA A 201 -7.86 -8.50 -24.90
N PRO A 202 -7.17 -7.69 -25.73
CA PRO A 202 -5.77 -7.40 -25.51
C PRO A 202 -5.61 -6.77 -24.13
N VAL A 203 -4.74 -7.37 -23.32
CA VAL A 203 -4.27 -6.73 -22.08
C VAL A 203 -3.66 -5.40 -22.51
N GLN A 204 -4.32 -4.29 -22.23
CA GLN A 204 -3.67 -3.00 -22.29
C GLN A 204 -2.65 -3.03 -21.16
N GLU A 205 -1.39 -3.29 -21.51
CA GLU A 205 -0.27 -3.05 -20.61
C GLU A 205 -0.47 -1.67 -20.01
N VAL A 206 -0.46 -1.59 -18.67
CA VAL A 206 -0.59 -0.32 -17.95
C VAL A 206 0.73 0.44 -18.09
N GLU A 207 1.19 0.64 -19.33
CA GLU A 207 2.13 1.69 -19.70
C GLU A 207 1.37 2.97 -20.02
N LYS A 208 0.60 3.48 -19.07
CA LYS A 208 0.30 4.90 -19.11
C LYS A 208 1.47 5.64 -18.50
N ARG A 209 2.46 5.97 -19.36
CA ARG A 209 3.30 7.15 -19.16
C ARG A 209 2.39 8.26 -18.63
N VAL A 210 2.56 8.62 -17.37
CA VAL A 210 2.05 9.88 -16.84
C VAL A 210 2.93 10.95 -17.48
N GLU A 211 2.56 11.43 -18.68
CA GLU A 211 3.13 12.65 -19.21
C GLU A 211 2.82 13.77 -18.20
N PRO A 212 3.82 14.53 -17.76
CA PRO A 212 3.57 15.67 -16.88
C PRO A 212 2.73 16.67 -17.68
N LYS A 213 1.49 16.91 -17.25
CA LYS A 213 0.65 17.98 -17.79
C LYS A 213 1.44 19.27 -17.77
N LYS A 214 1.86 19.76 -18.96
CA LYS A 214 2.46 21.09 -19.15
C LYS A 214 1.51 22.11 -18.55
N LYS A 215 1.95 22.78 -17.48
CA LYS A 215 1.22 23.95 -16.95
C LYS A 215 1.02 24.95 -18.09
N PRO A 216 -0.17 25.55 -18.26
CA PRO A 216 -0.39 26.57 -19.28
C PRO A 216 0.59 27.72 -19.02
N ARG A 217 1.35 28.09 -20.06
CA ARG A 217 2.21 29.28 -20.06
C ARG A 217 1.35 30.49 -19.74
N ARG A 218 1.57 31.12 -18.59
CA ARG A 218 1.03 32.45 -18.32
C ARG A 218 1.58 33.39 -19.40
N SER A 219 0.68 33.95 -20.19
CA SER A 219 0.97 35.01 -21.13
C SER A 219 1.57 36.21 -20.39
N ALA A 220 2.71 36.69 -20.88
CA ALA A 220 3.38 37.86 -20.37
C ALA A 220 2.50 39.10 -20.54
N PRO A 221 2.48 40.05 -19.58
CA PRO A 221 1.75 41.28 -19.72
C PRO A 221 2.42 42.22 -20.76
N LYS A 222 1.62 42.77 -21.67
CA LYS A 222 2.04 43.77 -22.66
C LYS A 222 2.62 44.99 -21.95
N LYS A 223 3.82 45.41 -22.38
CA LYS A 223 4.45 46.69 -22.03
C LYS A 223 3.60 47.82 -22.59
N THR A 224 3.05 48.70 -21.75
CA THR A 224 2.59 50.04 -22.10
C THR A 224 3.65 51.05 -21.69
N ALA A 225 3.90 51.99 -22.57
CA ALA A 225 4.94 53.01 -22.51
C ALA A 225 4.75 54.08 -21.40
N PRO A 226 5.78 54.85 -21.08
CA PRO A 226 5.89 55.63 -19.85
C PRO A 226 5.15 56.95 -19.91
N LYS A 227 4.55 57.38 -18.78
CA LYS A 227 4.16 58.78 -18.54
C LYS A 227 5.04 59.36 -17.45
N GLN A 228 5.48 60.60 -17.77
CA GLN A 228 6.41 61.43 -17.04
C GLN A 228 5.90 61.96 -15.69
N ASP A 229 6.86 62.10 -14.81
CA ASP A 229 7.11 62.94 -13.64
C ASP A 229 6.04 63.83 -13.05
N LYS A 230 5.89 63.73 -11.71
CA LYS A 230 6.05 64.91 -10.80
C LYS A 230 6.39 64.43 -9.38
N PRO A 231 7.23 65.17 -8.64
CA PRO A 231 7.82 64.75 -7.34
C PRO A 231 6.92 65.07 -6.15
N SER A 232 6.89 64.22 -5.14
CA SER A 232 6.32 64.55 -3.83
C SER A 232 7.18 63.95 -2.71
N GLU A 233 7.39 64.77 -1.72
CA GLU A 233 8.18 64.88 -0.51
C GLU A 233 8.32 63.63 0.39
N PRO A 234 9.34 63.64 1.30
CA PRO A 234 9.69 62.51 2.11
C PRO A 234 8.82 62.37 3.38
N LYS A 235 8.47 61.16 3.75
CA LYS A 235 7.87 60.83 5.06
C LYS A 235 8.87 60.14 5.99
N PRO A 236 8.74 60.33 7.31
CA PRO A 236 9.79 60.17 8.28
C PRO A 236 9.98 58.68 8.74
N SER A 237 11.19 58.41 9.21
CA SER A 237 11.73 57.23 9.87
C SER A 237 10.88 56.77 11.08
N ASN A 238 10.55 55.47 11.14
CA ASN A 238 10.01 54.85 12.33
C ASN A 238 11.10 54.02 13.05
N GLU A 239 11.92 54.69 13.84
CA GLU A 239 12.49 54.16 15.07
C GLU A 239 11.49 54.45 16.20
N ALA A 240 10.77 53.40 16.66
CA ALA A 240 10.18 53.29 17.98
C ALA A 240 9.06 52.23 17.96
N LYS A 241 9.43 50.95 18.15
CA LYS A 241 8.52 49.92 18.72
C LYS A 241 9.27 48.60 19.00
N GLU A 242 10.39 48.73 19.68
CA GLU A 242 11.08 47.58 20.27
C GLU A 242 11.20 47.77 21.80
N LYS A 243 10.10 47.68 22.50
CA LYS A 243 10.03 47.52 23.97
C LYS A 243 8.61 47.18 24.37
N ALA A 244 8.26 45.91 24.42
CA ALA A 244 7.22 45.33 25.30
C ALA A 244 6.88 43.92 24.84
N ARG A 245 7.52 42.90 25.44
CA ARG A 245 6.98 41.56 25.75
C ARG A 245 8.05 40.62 26.26
N ARG A 246 8.61 40.94 27.42
CA ARG A 246 9.22 39.95 28.31
C ARG A 246 8.29 39.75 29.50
N ARG A 247 7.60 38.61 29.55
CA ARG A 247 6.95 38.12 30.78
C ARG A 247 7.83 37.02 31.39
N PRO A 248 8.07 37.04 32.71
CA PRO A 248 8.98 36.12 33.36
C PRO A 248 8.33 34.75 33.65
N PHE A 249 9.16 33.73 33.48
CA PHE A 249 8.87 32.33 33.79
C PHE A 249 8.65 32.10 35.29
N ARG A 250 7.48 31.67 35.69
CA ARG A 250 7.13 31.30 37.08
C ARG A 250 7.65 29.89 37.38
N ARG A 251 8.68 29.78 38.23
CA ARG A 251 9.16 28.53 38.83
C ARG A 251 8.05 27.93 39.70
N ARG A 252 7.69 26.67 39.48
CA ARG A 252 6.91 25.83 40.40
C ARG A 252 7.84 25.16 41.39
N LYS A 253 7.51 25.28 42.68
CA LYS A 253 8.17 24.63 43.81
C LYS A 253 7.88 23.13 43.86
N PRO A 254 8.82 22.31 44.41
CA PRO A 254 8.62 20.87 44.57
C PRO A 254 7.72 20.55 45.78
N LEU A 255 6.84 19.57 45.61
CA LEU A 255 6.03 19.03 46.74
C LEU A 255 6.81 17.97 47.50
N ASN A 256 6.76 18.14 48.80
CA ASN A 256 7.39 17.42 49.86
C ASN A 256 6.93 15.95 49.97
N LYS A 257 7.90 15.05 50.21
CA LYS A 257 7.69 13.70 50.72
C LYS A 257 7.17 13.77 52.17
N LYS A 258 6.11 13.03 52.45
CA LYS A 258 5.85 12.56 53.84
C LYS A 258 5.79 11.03 53.81
N GLN A 259 6.61 10.47 54.64
CA GLN A 259 6.64 9.11 55.15
C GLN A 259 5.40 8.86 56.00
N ASN A 260 4.93 7.63 56.00
CA ASN A 260 4.33 6.94 57.20
C ASN A 260 4.42 5.43 56.89
N THR A 261 5.28 4.80 57.54
CA THR A 261 5.38 3.93 58.70
C THR A 261 4.16 3.05 58.98
N GLU A 262 4.43 1.71 58.89
CA GLU A 262 3.98 0.58 59.70
C GLU A 262 2.53 0.54 60.28
N ILE A 263 1.87 -0.59 60.18
CA ILE A 263 1.60 -1.53 61.29
C ILE A 263 0.68 -2.69 60.80
N LYS A 264 1.16 -3.90 61.12
CA LYS A 264 0.55 -5.21 61.24
C LYS A 264 0.20 -5.97 59.98
#